data_4538a07d63469236ad9adbdc2f4a8735
#
_entry.id   4538a07d63469236ad9adbdc2f4a8735
#
_cell.length_a   1.000
_cell.length_b   1.000
_cell.length_c   1.000
_cell.angle_alpha   90.00
_cell.angle_beta   90.00
_cell.angle_gamma   90.00
#
_symmetry.space_group_name_H-M   'P 1'
#
loop_
_entity.id
_entity.type
_entity.pdbx_description
1 polymer ?
#
loop_
_entity_poly.entity_id
_entity_poly.type
_entity_poly.pdbx_seq_one_letter_code
_entity_poly.pdbx_strand_id
1 'polypeptide(L)'
;MIISRTIVCIALTTVMAASTCYAQNSQQASPQAAARTYAQNYKDMVLATCITTAYKRDKEAAADAGSSVSALRDWAYYDLEKAPDAIKALVEEYLARDYHNPIVESEVKGVRFDFLKCLDLYHSKALDEQVKQLVILPDHTFRQDNH
;
A
#
# COMPACT_ATOMS: atom_id res chain seq x y z
N MET A 1 -57.54 -52.28 48.33
CA MET A 1 -57.56 -50.87 47.94
C MET A 1 -56.11 -50.45 47.69
N ILE A 2 -55.65 -50.56 46.47
CA ILE A 2 -54.22 -50.43 46.06
C ILE A 2 -54.03 -49.07 45.41
N ILE A 3 -53.24 -48.21 46.03
CA ILE A 3 -52.89 -46.87 45.47
C ILE A 3 -51.58 -47.02 44.75
N SER A 4 -51.66 -46.92 43.41
CA SER A 4 -50.52 -46.89 42.51
C SER A 4 -49.81 -45.53 42.55
N ARG A 5 -48.55 -45.52 42.94
CA ARG A 5 -47.69 -44.33 42.86
C ARG A 5 -46.98 -44.31 41.53
N THR A 6 -47.39 -43.40 40.64
CA THR A 6 -46.71 -43.14 39.38
C THR A 6 -45.55 -42.22 39.65
N ILE A 7 -44.33 -42.71 39.43
CA ILE A 7 -43.11 -41.92 39.48
C ILE A 7 -42.91 -41.27 38.10
N VAL A 8 -42.99 -39.91 38.02
CA VAL A 8 -42.66 -39.17 36.83
C VAL A 8 -41.19 -38.85 36.87
N CYS A 9 -40.41 -39.52 35.99
CA CYS A 9 -39.00 -39.16 35.73
C CYS A 9 -38.95 -37.97 34.82
N ILE A 10 -38.57 -36.82 35.36
CA ILE A 10 -38.25 -35.64 34.56
C ILE A 10 -36.79 -35.78 34.12
N ALA A 11 -36.57 -36.06 32.82
CA ALA A 11 -35.25 -36.05 32.22
C ALA A 11 -34.84 -34.59 31.91
N LEU A 12 -33.91 -34.05 32.68
CA LEU A 12 -33.27 -32.78 32.38
C LEU A 12 -32.23 -33.03 31.27
N THR A 13 -32.55 -32.62 30.05
CA THR A 13 -31.59 -32.56 28.94
C THR A 13 -30.80 -31.24 29.03
N THR A 14 -29.59 -31.31 29.55
CA THR A 14 -28.59 -30.22 29.47
C THR A 14 -28.08 -30.10 28.06
N VAL A 15 -28.55 -29.05 27.36
CA VAL A 15 -27.97 -28.64 26.06
C VAL A 15 -26.61 -27.99 26.33
N MET A 16 -25.51 -28.70 26.08
CA MET A 16 -24.19 -28.13 26.03
C MET A 16 -24.08 -27.32 24.75
N ALA A 17 -24.16 -25.98 24.84
CA ALA A 17 -23.79 -25.06 23.77
C ALA A 17 -22.26 -25.13 23.60
N ALA A 18 -21.78 -25.85 22.59
CA ALA A 18 -20.40 -25.82 22.15
C ALA A 18 -20.13 -24.44 21.52
N SER A 19 -19.54 -23.53 22.30
CA SER A 19 -19.00 -22.28 21.76
C SER A 19 -17.80 -22.61 20.88
N THR A 20 -18.01 -22.76 19.58
CA THR A 20 -16.93 -22.82 18.60
C THR A 20 -16.26 -21.45 18.58
N CYS A 21 -15.14 -21.32 19.29
CA CYS A 21 -14.21 -20.22 19.15
C CYS A 21 -13.64 -20.30 17.73
N TYR A 22 -14.19 -19.53 16.81
CA TYR A 22 -13.53 -19.26 15.53
C TYR A 22 -12.29 -18.43 15.85
N ALA A 23 -11.13 -19.10 15.98
CA ALA A 23 -9.86 -18.44 15.89
C ALA A 23 -9.79 -17.82 14.48
N GLN A 24 -10.03 -16.51 14.39
CA GLN A 24 -9.67 -15.74 13.21
C GLN A 24 -8.16 -15.85 13.07
N ASN A 25 -7.74 -16.81 12.25
CA ASN A 25 -6.38 -16.90 11.79
C ASN A 25 -6.19 -15.66 10.90
N SER A 26 -5.75 -14.53 11.48
CA SER A 26 -5.31 -13.38 10.73
C SER A 26 -4.06 -13.82 9.95
N GLN A 27 -4.29 -14.40 8.77
CA GLN A 27 -3.21 -14.65 7.83
C GLN A 27 -2.55 -13.29 7.58
N GLN A 28 -1.37 -13.12 8.13
CA GLN A 28 -0.54 -11.94 7.88
C GLN A 28 -0.29 -11.92 6.37
N ALA A 29 -0.98 -11.00 5.67
CA ALA A 29 -0.85 -10.88 4.23
C ALA A 29 0.55 -10.34 3.91
N SER A 30 1.33 -11.10 3.13
CA SER A 30 2.61 -10.61 2.62
C SER A 30 2.37 -9.56 1.53
N PRO A 31 3.23 -8.53 1.43
CA PRO A 31 3.16 -7.57 0.34
C PRO A 31 3.22 -8.26 -1.03
N GLN A 32 2.41 -7.81 -1.97
CA GLN A 32 2.35 -8.38 -3.31
C GLN A 32 3.50 -7.88 -4.22
N ALA A 33 4.30 -6.94 -3.74
CA ALA A 33 5.39 -6.32 -4.50
C ALA A 33 6.39 -7.34 -5.08
N ALA A 34 6.68 -8.43 -4.38
CA ALA A 34 7.55 -9.48 -4.89
C ALA A 34 7.03 -10.18 -6.17
N ALA A 35 5.73 -10.05 -6.47
CA ALA A 35 5.10 -10.59 -7.67
C ALA A 35 4.85 -9.54 -8.77
N ARG A 36 5.09 -8.25 -8.48
CA ARG A 36 5.08 -7.18 -9.47
C ARG A 36 6.42 -7.09 -10.18
N THR A 37 6.41 -6.55 -11.41
CA THR A 37 7.66 -6.36 -12.17
C THR A 37 8.56 -5.31 -11.50
N TYR A 38 9.85 -5.36 -11.78
CA TYR A 38 10.80 -4.34 -11.31
C TYR A 38 10.41 -2.95 -11.77
N ALA A 39 9.90 -2.82 -13.01
CA ALA A 39 9.36 -1.56 -13.52
C ALA A 39 8.18 -1.05 -12.68
N GLN A 40 7.23 -1.91 -12.33
CA GLN A 40 6.08 -1.55 -11.49
C GLN A 40 6.52 -1.13 -10.08
N ASN A 41 7.39 -1.93 -9.44
CA ASN A 41 7.90 -1.60 -8.10
C ASN A 41 8.71 -0.29 -8.10
N TYR A 42 9.49 -0.01 -9.16
CA TYR A 42 10.19 1.25 -9.29
C TYR A 42 9.22 2.44 -9.39
N LYS A 43 8.18 2.35 -10.21
CA LYS A 43 7.14 3.39 -10.31
C LYS A 43 6.41 3.59 -8.98
N ASP A 44 6.06 2.50 -8.29
CA ASP A 44 5.42 2.55 -6.98
C ASP A 44 6.34 3.22 -5.94
N MET A 45 7.66 2.95 -5.99
CA MET A 45 8.66 3.58 -5.14
C MET A 45 8.77 5.09 -5.41
N VAL A 46 8.72 5.52 -6.67
CA VAL A 46 8.70 6.94 -7.05
C VAL A 46 7.44 7.62 -6.55
N LEU A 47 6.27 6.98 -6.68
CA LEU A 47 5.01 7.50 -6.13
C LEU A 47 5.09 7.67 -4.61
N ALA A 48 5.56 6.64 -3.89
CA ALA A 48 5.73 6.71 -2.44
C ALA A 48 6.73 7.82 -2.03
N THR A 49 7.80 8.02 -2.80
CA THR A 49 8.76 9.11 -2.58
C THR A 49 8.10 10.48 -2.78
N CYS A 50 7.27 10.64 -3.81
CA CYS A 50 6.51 11.86 -4.04
C CYS A 50 5.57 12.16 -2.86
N ILE A 51 4.82 11.17 -2.38
CA ILE A 51 3.91 11.32 -1.23
C ILE A 51 4.70 11.70 0.03
N THR A 52 5.80 11.01 0.33
CA THR A 52 6.68 11.34 1.46
C THR A 52 7.14 12.81 1.40
N THR A 53 7.53 13.29 0.23
CA THR A 53 8.01 14.65 0.02
C THR A 53 6.88 15.67 0.14
N ALA A 54 5.73 15.38 -0.45
CA ALA A 54 4.54 16.24 -0.44
C ALA A 54 4.02 16.46 0.98
N TYR A 55 3.95 15.38 1.75
CA TYR A 55 3.37 15.36 3.10
C TYR A 55 4.42 15.36 4.22
N LYS A 56 5.63 15.83 3.98
CA LYS A 56 6.74 15.86 4.96
C LYS A 56 6.43 16.56 6.29
N ARG A 57 5.39 17.40 6.34
CA ARG A 57 4.93 18.06 7.57
C ARG A 57 4.00 17.18 8.41
N ASP A 58 3.34 16.23 7.80
CA ASP A 58 2.57 15.19 8.45
C ASP A 58 3.50 14.01 8.72
N LYS A 59 3.94 13.89 9.98
CA LYS A 59 4.96 12.91 10.36
C LYS A 59 4.50 11.46 10.16
N GLU A 60 3.21 11.19 10.37
CA GLU A 60 2.65 9.85 10.25
C GLU A 60 2.55 9.45 8.78
N ALA A 61 1.97 10.29 7.93
CA ALA A 61 1.89 10.05 6.49
C ALA A 61 3.27 9.95 5.84
N ALA A 62 4.22 10.82 6.21
CA ALA A 62 5.58 10.77 5.70
C ALA A 62 6.34 9.52 6.15
N ALA A 63 6.17 9.07 7.40
CA ALA A 63 6.80 7.86 7.90
C ALA A 63 6.26 6.61 7.23
N ASP A 64 4.94 6.50 7.05
CA ASP A 64 4.31 5.35 6.38
C ASP A 64 4.72 5.26 4.91
N ALA A 65 4.60 6.36 4.16
CA ALA A 65 5.04 6.40 2.77
C ALA A 65 6.55 6.15 2.61
N GLY A 66 7.38 6.70 3.50
CA GLY A 66 8.83 6.47 3.52
C GLY A 66 9.21 5.01 3.82
N SER A 67 8.47 4.34 4.72
CA SER A 67 8.62 2.91 4.97
C SER A 67 8.30 2.08 3.73
N SER A 68 7.28 2.49 2.97
CA SER A 68 6.92 1.86 1.70
C SER A 68 8.00 2.02 0.65
N VAL A 69 8.67 3.18 0.57
CA VAL A 69 9.87 3.38 -0.29
C VAL A 69 10.96 2.36 0.05
N SER A 70 11.26 2.20 1.34
CA SER A 70 12.29 1.27 1.81
C SER A 70 11.94 -0.17 1.46
N ALA A 71 10.70 -0.59 1.69
CA ALA A 71 10.25 -1.94 1.36
C ALA A 71 10.26 -2.21 -0.16
N LEU A 72 9.81 -1.27 -0.99
CA LEU A 72 9.77 -1.42 -2.45
C LEU A 72 11.18 -1.51 -3.06
N ARG A 73 12.18 -0.91 -2.42
CA ARG A 73 13.58 -1.01 -2.83
C ARG A 73 14.06 -2.47 -2.86
N ASP A 74 13.64 -3.29 -1.91
CA ASP A 74 14.03 -4.70 -1.82
C ASP A 74 13.46 -5.55 -2.97
N TRP A 75 12.40 -5.07 -3.63
CA TRP A 75 11.73 -5.76 -4.73
C TRP A 75 11.88 -5.06 -6.08
N ALA A 76 12.81 -4.11 -6.20
CA ALA A 76 13.13 -3.43 -7.44
C ALA A 76 14.61 -3.62 -7.79
N TYR A 77 14.92 -3.79 -9.08
CA TYR A 77 16.29 -3.89 -9.56
C TYR A 77 16.60 -2.74 -10.51
N TYR A 78 17.44 -1.80 -10.08
CA TYR A 78 17.69 -0.55 -10.80
C TYR A 78 19.08 0.02 -10.48
N ASP A 79 19.53 1.00 -11.25
CA ASP A 79 20.80 1.71 -11.05
C ASP A 79 20.77 2.52 -9.73
N LEU A 80 21.44 1.99 -8.70
CA LEU A 80 21.46 2.58 -7.36
C LEU A 80 22.25 3.88 -7.27
N GLU A 81 23.13 4.15 -8.24
CA GLU A 81 23.94 5.38 -8.26
C GLU A 81 23.17 6.54 -8.85
N LYS A 82 22.45 6.31 -9.96
CA LYS A 82 21.76 7.37 -10.72
C LYS A 82 20.30 7.59 -10.27
N ALA A 83 19.63 6.53 -9.86
CA ALA A 83 18.21 6.61 -9.57
C ALA A 83 17.84 7.59 -8.43
N PRO A 84 18.57 7.69 -7.30
CA PRO A 84 18.20 8.60 -6.22
C PRO A 84 18.06 10.06 -6.67
N ASP A 85 19.03 10.57 -7.42
CA ASP A 85 19.02 11.95 -7.92
C ASP A 85 17.95 12.16 -8.99
N ALA A 86 17.77 11.18 -9.88
CA ALA A 86 16.76 11.23 -10.93
C ALA A 86 15.33 11.21 -10.35
N ILE A 87 15.07 10.37 -9.34
CA ILE A 87 13.79 10.33 -8.61
C ILE A 87 13.53 11.67 -7.93
N LYS A 88 14.53 12.19 -7.20
CA LYS A 88 14.42 13.46 -6.50
C LYS A 88 14.06 14.59 -7.45
N ALA A 89 14.81 14.73 -8.55
CA ALA A 89 14.60 15.78 -9.54
C ALA A 89 13.19 15.73 -10.14
N LEU A 90 12.72 14.54 -10.52
CA LEU A 90 11.41 14.36 -11.11
C LEU A 90 10.27 14.65 -10.10
N VAL A 91 10.41 14.21 -8.84
CA VAL A 91 9.45 14.50 -7.77
C VAL A 91 9.38 16.00 -7.49
N GLU A 92 10.53 16.68 -7.39
CA GLU A 92 10.59 18.12 -7.16
C GLU A 92 9.96 18.90 -8.31
N GLU A 93 10.21 18.52 -9.57
CA GLU A 93 9.59 19.11 -10.75
C GLU A 93 8.06 19.04 -10.68
N TYR A 94 7.49 17.86 -10.38
CA TYR A 94 6.04 17.70 -10.34
C TYR A 94 5.40 18.42 -9.16
N LEU A 95 6.00 18.40 -8.00
CA LEU A 95 5.49 19.11 -6.82
C LEU A 95 5.59 20.64 -6.96
N ALA A 96 6.52 21.15 -7.78
CA ALA A 96 6.64 22.58 -8.07
C ALA A 96 5.59 23.11 -9.06
N ARG A 97 4.86 22.24 -9.76
CA ARG A 97 3.81 22.66 -10.70
C ARG A 97 2.70 23.45 -10.00
N ASP A 98 2.21 24.47 -10.64
CA ASP A 98 1.07 25.24 -10.14
C ASP A 98 -0.23 24.65 -10.70
N TYR A 99 -0.96 23.92 -9.84
CA TYR A 99 -2.26 23.34 -10.18
C TYR A 99 -3.37 24.26 -9.69
N HIS A 100 -4.28 24.58 -10.58
CA HIS A 100 -5.38 25.50 -10.30
C HIS A 100 -6.73 24.84 -10.64
N ASN A 101 -7.66 24.88 -9.67
CA ASN A 101 -9.05 24.45 -9.87
C ASN A 101 -10.00 25.37 -9.09
N PRO A 102 -10.61 26.35 -9.75
CA PRO A 102 -11.44 27.39 -9.11
C PRO A 102 -12.60 26.81 -8.29
N ILE A 103 -13.18 25.68 -8.71
CA ILE A 103 -14.30 25.05 -8.01
C ILE A 103 -13.83 24.52 -6.64
N VAL A 104 -12.77 23.72 -6.62
CA VAL A 104 -12.22 23.14 -5.38
C VAL A 104 -11.65 24.24 -4.49
N GLU A 105 -10.96 25.22 -5.05
CA GLU A 105 -10.36 26.33 -4.28
C GLU A 105 -11.38 27.26 -3.64
N SER A 106 -12.61 27.31 -4.19
CA SER A 106 -13.72 28.05 -3.56
C SER A 106 -14.17 27.38 -2.26
N GLU A 107 -14.05 26.07 -2.15
CA GLU A 107 -14.48 25.28 -1.00
C GLU A 107 -13.33 25.05 -0.01
N VAL A 108 -12.12 24.77 -0.51
CA VAL A 108 -10.94 24.46 0.30
C VAL A 108 -9.83 25.48 0.04
N LYS A 109 -9.63 26.38 1.01
CA LYS A 109 -8.60 27.43 0.90
C LYS A 109 -7.19 26.85 1.04
N GLY A 110 -6.29 27.28 0.13
CA GLY A 110 -4.86 26.93 0.18
C GLY A 110 -4.56 25.49 -0.21
N VAL A 111 -5.47 24.85 -0.92
CA VAL A 111 -5.23 23.51 -1.50
C VAL A 111 -4.09 23.59 -2.54
N ARG A 112 -3.19 22.61 -2.48
CA ARG A 112 -2.00 22.56 -3.35
C ARG A 112 -2.04 21.45 -4.39
N PHE A 113 -3.01 20.58 -4.31
CA PHE A 113 -3.17 19.39 -5.16
C PHE A 113 -1.94 18.47 -5.19
N ASP A 114 -1.15 18.41 -4.11
CA ASP A 114 0.11 17.68 -4.09
C ASP A 114 -0.07 16.19 -4.37
N PHE A 115 -1.15 15.58 -3.88
CA PHE A 115 -1.44 14.18 -4.20
C PHE A 115 -1.76 13.97 -5.70
N LEU A 116 -2.53 14.89 -6.31
CA LEU A 116 -2.83 14.84 -7.74
C LEU A 116 -1.55 15.00 -8.58
N LYS A 117 -0.62 15.87 -8.16
CA LYS A 117 0.69 16.00 -8.81
C LYS A 117 1.48 14.70 -8.75
N CYS A 118 1.43 13.97 -7.62
CA CYS A 118 2.08 12.67 -7.50
C CYS A 118 1.43 11.61 -8.40
N LEU A 119 0.11 11.64 -8.58
CA LEU A 119 -0.58 10.77 -9.53
C LEU A 119 -0.20 11.09 -10.98
N ASP A 120 -0.17 12.37 -11.35
CA ASP A 120 0.24 12.78 -12.69
C ASP A 120 1.72 12.43 -12.98
N LEU A 121 2.58 12.52 -11.96
CA LEU A 121 3.94 12.01 -12.05
C LEU A 121 3.94 10.51 -12.33
N TYR A 122 3.17 9.73 -11.56
CA TYR A 122 3.10 8.27 -11.70
C TYR A 122 2.64 7.82 -13.10
N HIS A 123 1.75 8.58 -13.74
CA HIS A 123 1.23 8.31 -15.08
C HIS A 123 2.01 9.02 -16.20
N SER A 124 3.13 9.68 -15.88
CA SER A 124 3.85 10.51 -16.83
C SER A 124 4.75 9.70 -17.76
N LYS A 125 4.91 10.21 -18.98
CA LYS A 125 5.92 9.72 -19.92
C LYS A 125 7.35 9.91 -19.38
N ALA A 126 7.59 10.96 -18.58
CA ALA A 126 8.90 11.22 -17.99
C ALA A 126 9.30 10.08 -17.04
N LEU A 127 8.37 9.57 -16.22
CA LEU A 127 8.62 8.39 -15.37
C LEU A 127 8.81 7.12 -16.21
N ASP A 128 8.03 6.94 -17.28
CA ASP A 128 8.21 5.78 -18.17
C ASP A 128 9.60 5.78 -18.84
N GLU A 129 10.10 6.94 -19.25
CA GLU A 129 11.46 7.05 -19.80
C GLU A 129 12.54 6.82 -18.72
N GLN A 130 12.31 7.29 -17.50
CA GLN A 130 13.21 7.03 -16.38
C GLN A 130 13.30 5.52 -16.06
N VAL A 131 12.16 4.80 -16.09
CA VAL A 131 12.11 3.34 -15.95
C VAL A 131 12.97 2.66 -17.02
N LYS A 132 12.82 3.04 -18.29
CA LYS A 132 13.62 2.46 -19.40
C LYS A 132 15.12 2.67 -19.23
N GLN A 133 15.52 3.80 -18.63
CA GLN A 133 16.93 4.16 -18.47
C GLN A 133 17.58 3.53 -17.23
N LEU A 134 16.83 3.35 -16.16
CA LEU A 134 17.40 3.05 -14.85
C LEU A 134 17.01 1.66 -14.31
N VAL A 135 15.88 1.08 -14.75
CA VAL A 135 15.45 -0.24 -14.25
C VAL A 135 16.13 -1.35 -15.05
N ILE A 136 16.74 -2.27 -14.34
CA ILE A 136 17.41 -3.44 -14.88
C ILE A 136 16.39 -4.58 -14.94
N LEU A 137 16.28 -5.26 -16.09
CA LEU A 137 15.30 -6.33 -16.32
C LEU A 137 13.86 -5.91 -15.97
N PRO A 138 13.32 -4.84 -16.59
CA PRO A 138 12.10 -4.16 -16.15
C PRO A 138 10.86 -5.07 -16.08
N ASP A 139 10.81 -6.12 -16.90
CA ASP A 139 9.68 -7.05 -16.99
C ASP A 139 9.82 -8.26 -16.04
N HIS A 140 10.96 -8.41 -15.37
CA HIS A 140 11.18 -9.46 -14.37
C HIS A 140 10.52 -9.11 -13.03
N THR A 141 10.35 -10.13 -12.18
CA THR A 141 9.87 -9.99 -10.82
C THR A 141 10.90 -10.55 -9.84
N PHE A 142 10.92 -9.99 -8.62
CA PHE A 142 11.77 -10.52 -7.57
C PHE A 142 11.54 -12.02 -7.32
N ARG A 143 10.29 -12.46 -7.40
CA ARG A 143 9.92 -13.87 -7.21
C ARG A 143 10.50 -14.79 -8.28
N GLN A 144 10.60 -14.34 -9.54
CA GLN A 144 11.20 -15.14 -10.61
C GLN A 144 12.70 -15.29 -10.44
N ASP A 145 13.37 -14.27 -9.96
CA ASP A 145 14.83 -14.22 -9.92
C ASP A 145 15.42 -14.79 -8.63
N ASN A 146 14.59 -15.04 -7.58
CA ASN A 146 15.03 -15.49 -6.27
C ASN A 146 14.38 -16.82 -5.81
N HIS A 147 13.98 -17.66 -6.75
CA HIS A 147 13.46 -19.02 -6.49
C HIS A 147 14.40 -20.10 -7.01
#